data_3c7950154fdbbd200d5b5179815993f2
#
_entry.id   3c7950154fdbbd200d5b5179815993f2
#
_cell.length_a   1.000
_cell.length_b   1.000
_cell.length_c   1.000
_cell.angle_alpha   90.00
_cell.angle_beta   90.00
_cell.angle_gamma   90.00
#
_symmetry.space_group_name_H-M   'P 1'
#
loop_
_entity.id
_entity.type
_entity.pdbx_description
1 polymer ?
#
loop_
_entity_poly.entity_id
_entity_poly.type
_entity_poly.pdbx_seq_one_letter_code
_entity_poly.pdbx_strand_id
1 'polypeptide(L)'
;MRAYERLLDYVRVYTTSDPESGTHPSAAREFDLAHKLVEELKALGVEDARVDEHCYVYGSLPATPGCEKKPALGLIAHMDTAPDAGGENVNPILHENYDGGDVVLPATGKVMKVSAFPFLASMKGETLITTDGTTLLGADDKAGVAEIMTAVETVIREGRPHGKLCIGFTPDEEIGEGADLFDIPGFGADFAYTVDGGDAGDIEYENFNAAAATVTIHGFSVHPGSAKDTMINASNVAMEFHGALPVMARPETTEGRQGFYHLCQMYGDVTTAKLGYILRDHDAAKLQFKKDNMQDIADYLNGKYGAGTVEVEIKDSYRNMLEKIKPHFHLIETARKAVRMAGLEPVEVPVRGGTDGATLSWNGLPCPNLGTGGFNFHGVCECTTVERMDRCTEIVLNIISLYAE
;
A
#
# COMPACT_ATOMS: atom_id res chain seq x y z
N MET A 1 -20.71 -8.72 -14.59
CA MET A 1 -20.87 -8.39 -13.14
C MET A 1 -20.26 -7.00 -12.93
N ARG A 2 -20.82 -6.15 -12.04
CA ARG A 2 -20.20 -4.84 -11.70
C ARG A 2 -19.11 -5.06 -10.64
N ALA A 3 -18.15 -4.13 -10.57
CA ALA A 3 -17.01 -4.25 -9.65
C ALA A 3 -17.44 -4.37 -8.18
N TYR A 4 -18.41 -3.57 -7.72
CA TYR A 4 -18.89 -3.66 -6.35
C TYR A 4 -19.53 -5.02 -6.01
N GLU A 5 -20.18 -5.70 -6.97
CA GLU A 5 -20.78 -7.02 -6.73
C GLU A 5 -19.68 -8.07 -6.48
N ARG A 6 -18.53 -7.96 -7.21
CA ARG A 6 -17.34 -8.75 -6.96
C ARG A 6 -16.71 -8.42 -5.61
N LEU A 7 -16.57 -7.12 -5.30
CA LEU A 7 -16.06 -6.69 -4.01
C LEU A 7 -16.83 -7.32 -2.86
N LEU A 8 -18.18 -7.24 -2.87
CA LEU A 8 -19.04 -7.83 -1.84
C LEU A 8 -18.85 -9.34 -1.66
N ASP A 9 -18.39 -10.03 -2.71
CA ASP A 9 -18.10 -11.46 -2.68
C ASP A 9 -16.65 -11.71 -2.22
N TYR A 10 -15.68 -10.93 -2.68
CA TYR A 10 -14.27 -11.10 -2.35
C TYR A 10 -13.94 -10.71 -0.91
N VAL A 11 -14.56 -9.67 -0.35
CA VAL A 11 -14.31 -9.24 1.04
C VAL A 11 -14.74 -10.29 2.08
N ARG A 12 -15.62 -11.22 1.72
CA ARG A 12 -16.03 -12.33 2.59
C ARG A 12 -14.99 -13.45 2.68
N VAL A 13 -14.01 -13.47 1.77
CA VAL A 13 -12.90 -14.40 1.83
C VAL A 13 -11.85 -13.83 2.78
N TYR A 14 -11.48 -14.57 3.80
CA TYR A 14 -10.51 -14.14 4.80
C TYR A 14 -9.08 -14.27 4.25
N THR A 15 -8.37 -13.15 4.11
CA THR A 15 -7.03 -13.09 3.49
C THR A 15 -6.04 -12.20 4.23
N THR A 16 -6.28 -11.89 5.50
CA THR A 16 -5.36 -11.05 6.29
C THR A 16 -3.98 -11.69 6.37
N SER A 17 -2.95 -10.95 5.99
CA SER A 17 -1.54 -11.35 6.06
C SER A 17 -1.06 -11.48 7.52
N ASP A 18 0.06 -12.20 7.74
CA ASP A 18 0.63 -12.46 9.06
C ASP A 18 2.11 -12.08 9.10
N PRO A 19 2.46 -10.88 9.59
CA PRO A 19 3.85 -10.39 9.61
C PRO A 19 4.80 -11.22 10.48
N GLU A 20 4.28 -12.09 11.34
CA GLU A 20 5.09 -12.90 12.26
C GLU A 20 5.32 -14.34 11.73
N SER A 21 4.71 -14.71 10.59
CA SER A 21 4.75 -16.09 10.08
C SER A 21 6.13 -16.53 9.60
N GLY A 22 6.89 -15.62 8.99
CA GLY A 22 8.18 -15.92 8.35
C GLY A 22 8.06 -16.85 7.13
N THR A 23 6.88 -16.98 6.53
CA THR A 23 6.60 -17.76 5.31
C THR A 23 6.06 -16.86 4.22
N HIS A 24 6.09 -17.32 2.94
CA HIS A 24 5.48 -16.63 1.82
C HIS A 24 4.64 -17.62 0.98
N PRO A 25 3.29 -17.43 0.81
CA PRO A 25 2.55 -16.34 1.45
C PRO A 25 2.60 -16.43 2.97
N SER A 26 2.43 -15.29 3.61
CA SER A 26 2.47 -15.19 5.07
C SER A 26 1.32 -15.97 5.72
N ALA A 27 0.20 -16.11 5.02
CA ALA A 27 -0.96 -16.82 5.50
C ALA A 27 -1.56 -17.73 4.40
N ALA A 28 -1.63 -19.04 4.68
CA ALA A 28 -2.19 -20.02 3.73
C ALA A 28 -3.64 -19.72 3.30
N ARG A 29 -4.40 -18.94 4.10
CA ARG A 29 -5.77 -18.51 3.78
C ARG A 29 -5.85 -17.59 2.55
N GLU A 30 -4.77 -16.97 2.13
CA GLU A 30 -4.73 -16.14 0.92
C GLU A 30 -4.98 -16.97 -0.35
N PHE A 31 -4.60 -18.26 -0.35
CA PHE A 31 -4.91 -19.18 -1.43
C PHE A 31 -6.41 -19.34 -1.68
N ASP A 32 -7.27 -19.13 -0.69
CA ASP A 32 -8.73 -19.28 -0.86
C ASP A 32 -9.27 -18.27 -1.87
N LEU A 33 -8.81 -17.01 -1.81
CA LEU A 33 -9.15 -15.99 -2.80
C LEU A 33 -8.41 -16.24 -4.12
N ALA A 34 -7.13 -16.59 -4.08
CA ALA A 34 -6.32 -16.86 -5.26
C ALA A 34 -6.95 -17.95 -6.14
N HIS A 35 -7.38 -19.08 -5.57
CA HIS A 35 -8.06 -20.14 -6.29
C HIS A 35 -9.39 -19.68 -6.90
N LYS A 36 -10.19 -18.91 -6.15
CA LYS A 36 -11.44 -18.35 -6.63
C LYS A 36 -11.22 -17.44 -7.85
N LEU A 37 -10.20 -16.58 -7.81
CA LEU A 37 -9.85 -15.69 -8.92
C LEU A 37 -9.38 -16.47 -10.16
N VAL A 38 -8.59 -17.52 -9.97
CA VAL A 38 -8.18 -18.41 -11.07
C VAL A 38 -9.39 -19.09 -11.72
N GLU A 39 -10.33 -19.60 -10.94
CA GLU A 39 -11.56 -20.20 -11.46
C GLU A 39 -12.41 -19.19 -12.23
N GLU A 40 -12.55 -17.97 -11.71
CA GLU A 40 -13.30 -16.92 -12.38
C GLU A 40 -12.61 -16.45 -13.68
N LEU A 41 -11.28 -16.25 -13.67
CA LEU A 41 -10.51 -15.90 -14.88
C LEU A 41 -10.66 -16.96 -15.97
N LYS A 42 -10.59 -18.26 -15.62
CA LYS A 42 -10.81 -19.37 -16.55
C LYS A 42 -12.25 -19.37 -17.12
N ALA A 43 -13.23 -19.10 -16.27
CA ALA A 43 -14.61 -19.00 -16.70
C ALA A 43 -14.85 -17.82 -17.68
N LEU A 44 -14.06 -16.75 -17.56
CA LEU A 44 -14.07 -15.61 -18.49
C LEU A 44 -13.32 -15.92 -19.80
N GLY A 45 -12.54 -17.01 -19.88
CA GLY A 45 -11.77 -17.40 -21.06
C GLY A 45 -10.28 -17.07 -21.02
N VAL A 46 -9.74 -16.72 -19.84
CA VAL A 46 -8.30 -16.56 -19.58
C VAL A 46 -7.73 -17.97 -19.30
N GLU A 47 -7.38 -18.69 -20.39
CA GLU A 47 -7.08 -20.13 -20.32
C GLU A 47 -5.80 -20.47 -19.52
N ASP A 48 -4.81 -19.56 -19.50
CA ASP A 48 -3.53 -19.71 -18.82
C ASP A 48 -3.57 -19.29 -17.36
N ALA A 49 -4.73 -18.87 -16.86
CA ALA A 49 -4.88 -18.45 -15.47
C ALA A 49 -4.43 -19.53 -14.49
N ARG A 50 -3.52 -19.16 -13.58
CA ARG A 50 -2.92 -20.07 -12.59
C ARG A 50 -2.60 -19.33 -11.32
N VAL A 51 -2.49 -20.07 -10.24
CA VAL A 51 -1.82 -19.63 -9.00
C VAL A 51 -0.54 -20.47 -8.85
N ASP A 52 0.55 -19.82 -8.43
CA ASP A 52 1.81 -20.51 -8.16
C ASP A 52 1.95 -20.95 -6.69
N GLU A 53 3.09 -21.54 -6.35
CA GLU A 53 3.41 -22.04 -5.01
C GLU A 53 3.55 -20.93 -3.96
N HIS A 54 3.73 -19.68 -4.40
CA HIS A 54 3.86 -18.49 -3.57
C HIS A 54 2.58 -17.65 -3.50
N CYS A 55 1.45 -18.21 -3.98
CA CYS A 55 0.14 -17.57 -3.99
C CYS A 55 -0.04 -16.42 -5.00
N TYR A 56 0.89 -16.21 -5.93
CA TYR A 56 0.67 -15.26 -7.02
C TYR A 56 -0.31 -15.80 -8.05
N VAL A 57 -1.31 -15.00 -8.39
CA VAL A 57 -2.23 -15.30 -9.49
C VAL A 57 -1.72 -14.63 -10.75
N TYR A 58 -1.62 -15.40 -11.83
CA TYR A 58 -1.25 -14.92 -13.16
C TYR A 58 -2.26 -15.37 -14.20
N GLY A 59 -2.52 -14.50 -15.16
CA GLY A 59 -3.29 -14.82 -16.36
C GLY A 59 -2.96 -13.86 -17.49
N SER A 60 -3.23 -14.26 -18.73
CA SER A 60 -3.04 -13.35 -19.86
C SER A 60 -4.12 -13.49 -20.93
N LEU A 61 -4.41 -12.39 -21.60
CA LEU A 61 -5.19 -12.33 -22.82
C LEU A 61 -4.25 -12.00 -23.99
N PRO A 62 -4.20 -12.84 -25.04
CA PRO A 62 -3.42 -12.52 -26.24
C PRO A 62 -3.97 -11.26 -26.91
N ALA A 63 -3.09 -10.53 -27.60
CA ALA A 63 -3.50 -9.35 -28.35
C ALA A 63 -4.62 -9.68 -29.34
N THR A 64 -5.59 -8.78 -29.50
CA THR A 64 -6.62 -8.90 -30.54
C THR A 64 -6.03 -8.70 -31.92
N PRO A 65 -6.66 -9.26 -32.97
CA PRO A 65 -6.21 -9.08 -34.37
C PRO A 65 -5.97 -7.63 -34.74
N GLY A 66 -4.74 -7.32 -35.17
CA GLY A 66 -4.30 -5.98 -35.53
C GLY A 66 -3.59 -5.22 -34.38
N CYS A 67 -3.62 -5.74 -33.15
CA CYS A 67 -2.96 -5.15 -31.99
C CYS A 67 -1.71 -5.93 -31.53
N GLU A 68 -1.20 -6.90 -32.32
CA GLU A 68 -0.09 -7.79 -31.94
C GLU A 68 1.24 -7.06 -31.72
N LYS A 69 1.36 -5.84 -32.24
CA LYS A 69 2.55 -4.99 -32.09
C LYS A 69 2.39 -3.93 -31.00
N LYS A 70 1.23 -3.88 -30.36
CA LYS A 70 0.99 -2.97 -29.24
C LYS A 70 1.71 -3.50 -27.99
N PRO A 71 2.11 -2.63 -27.08
CA PRO A 71 2.80 -3.07 -25.86
C PRO A 71 1.95 -4.02 -25.03
N ALA A 72 2.60 -4.91 -24.30
CA ALA A 72 1.95 -5.77 -23.32
C ALA A 72 1.71 -4.98 -22.03
N LEU A 73 0.45 -4.83 -21.66
CA LEU A 73 0.01 -4.07 -20.48
C LEU A 73 -0.27 -5.01 -19.30
N GLY A 74 0.37 -4.75 -18.17
CA GLY A 74 0.07 -5.41 -16.90
C GLY A 74 -0.97 -4.65 -16.08
N LEU A 75 -1.85 -5.39 -15.41
CA LEU A 75 -2.81 -4.91 -14.41
C LEU A 75 -2.61 -5.74 -13.15
N ILE A 76 -2.35 -5.10 -12.03
CA ILE A 76 -1.95 -5.75 -10.78
C ILE A 76 -2.77 -5.17 -9.62
N ALA A 77 -3.13 -6.02 -8.65
CA ALA A 77 -3.77 -5.66 -7.38
C ALA A 77 -3.39 -6.69 -6.32
N HIS A 78 -3.49 -6.36 -5.03
CA HIS A 78 -3.19 -7.34 -3.99
C HIS A 78 -4.45 -8.01 -3.41
N MET A 79 -4.28 -9.22 -2.91
CA MET A 79 -5.38 -10.06 -2.41
C MET A 79 -5.50 -10.07 -0.90
N ASP A 80 -4.41 -9.82 -0.21
CA ASP A 80 -4.38 -9.81 1.25
C ASP A 80 -5.04 -8.55 1.82
N THR A 81 -5.22 -8.52 3.12
CA THR A 81 -5.72 -7.35 3.86
C THR A 81 -4.84 -7.08 5.06
N ALA A 82 -4.79 -5.82 5.47
CA ALA A 82 -3.98 -5.36 6.59
C ALA A 82 -4.26 -6.10 7.90
N PRO A 83 -3.21 -6.43 8.68
CA PRO A 83 -3.37 -7.05 10.00
C PRO A 83 -3.80 -6.06 11.11
N ASP A 84 -3.86 -4.76 10.82
CA ASP A 84 -4.16 -3.68 11.79
C ASP A 84 -5.58 -3.76 12.36
N ALA A 85 -6.52 -4.33 11.61
CA ALA A 85 -7.89 -4.57 12.04
C ALA A 85 -8.34 -5.97 11.63
N GLY A 86 -9.38 -6.50 12.29
CA GLY A 86 -9.91 -7.83 11.94
C GLY A 86 -10.42 -7.89 10.50
N GLY A 87 -10.02 -8.92 9.75
CA GLY A 87 -10.44 -9.19 8.37
C GLY A 87 -11.27 -10.46 8.20
N GLU A 88 -11.67 -11.13 9.30
CA GLU A 88 -12.48 -12.34 9.28
C GLU A 88 -13.98 -12.05 9.45
N ASN A 89 -14.82 -12.71 8.69
CA ASN A 89 -16.28 -12.54 8.70
C ASN A 89 -16.75 -11.12 8.35
N VAL A 90 -16.12 -10.51 7.37
CA VAL A 90 -16.48 -9.17 6.89
C VAL A 90 -17.95 -9.13 6.47
N ASN A 91 -18.70 -8.18 7.01
CA ASN A 91 -20.11 -7.97 6.73
C ASN A 91 -20.32 -6.58 6.09
N PRO A 92 -20.26 -6.48 4.75
CA PRO A 92 -20.43 -5.21 4.05
C PRO A 92 -21.87 -4.70 4.11
N ILE A 93 -22.05 -3.41 4.34
CA ILE A 93 -23.32 -2.70 4.43
C ILE A 93 -23.41 -1.68 3.30
N LEU A 94 -24.50 -1.72 2.53
CA LEU A 94 -24.80 -0.76 1.49
C LEU A 94 -25.73 0.34 2.02
N HIS A 95 -25.34 1.59 1.82
CA HIS A 95 -26.12 2.77 2.14
C HIS A 95 -26.54 3.43 0.82
N GLU A 96 -27.68 3.01 0.26
CA GLU A 96 -28.18 3.52 -1.01
C GLU A 96 -28.56 5.01 -0.90
N ASN A 97 -28.25 5.79 -1.94
CA ASN A 97 -28.52 7.22 -2.00
C ASN A 97 -28.06 7.96 -0.72
N TYR A 98 -26.81 7.73 -0.36
CA TYR A 98 -26.21 8.27 0.87
C TYR A 98 -26.39 9.78 0.96
N ASP A 99 -26.79 10.28 2.11
CA ASP A 99 -27.15 11.70 2.30
C ASP A 99 -25.95 12.63 2.52
N GLY A 100 -24.73 12.07 2.68
CA GLY A 100 -23.49 12.82 2.95
C GLY A 100 -23.28 13.17 4.43
N GLY A 101 -24.08 12.60 5.35
CA GLY A 101 -24.03 12.83 6.79
C GLY A 101 -23.16 11.82 7.57
N ASP A 102 -23.29 11.82 8.88
CA ASP A 102 -22.61 10.85 9.75
C ASP A 102 -23.17 9.43 9.53
N VAL A 103 -22.30 8.42 9.54
CA VAL A 103 -22.67 7.01 9.35
C VAL A 103 -22.49 6.23 10.63
N VAL A 104 -23.53 5.53 11.07
CA VAL A 104 -23.46 4.63 12.23
C VAL A 104 -23.16 3.22 11.75
N LEU A 105 -22.08 2.62 12.24
CA LEU A 105 -21.72 1.23 11.99
C LEU A 105 -22.56 0.33 12.92
N PRO A 106 -23.46 -0.52 12.37
CA PRO A 106 -24.59 -1.04 13.14
C PRO A 106 -24.22 -2.04 14.23
N ALA A 107 -23.16 -2.85 14.08
CA ALA A 107 -22.81 -3.86 15.08
C ALA A 107 -22.12 -3.27 16.32
N THR A 108 -21.37 -2.18 16.16
CA THR A 108 -20.58 -1.56 17.25
C THR A 108 -21.16 -0.25 17.75
N GLY A 109 -22.06 0.39 16.98
CA GLY A 109 -22.54 1.73 17.24
C GLY A 109 -21.49 2.83 17.02
N LYS A 110 -20.32 2.51 16.47
CA LYS A 110 -19.30 3.48 16.12
C LYS A 110 -19.82 4.42 15.03
N VAL A 111 -19.53 5.70 15.16
CA VAL A 111 -19.99 6.72 14.21
C VAL A 111 -18.83 7.26 13.39
N MET A 112 -18.91 7.11 12.08
CA MET A 112 -18.04 7.79 11.13
C MET A 112 -18.58 9.22 10.95
N LYS A 113 -17.95 10.17 11.64
CA LYS A 113 -18.41 11.57 11.63
C LYS A 113 -17.82 12.32 10.44
N VAL A 114 -18.63 13.08 9.72
CA VAL A 114 -18.18 13.98 8.64
C VAL A 114 -17.13 14.97 9.14
N SER A 115 -17.21 15.41 10.40
CA SER A 115 -16.21 16.30 11.01
C SER A 115 -14.82 15.66 11.15
N ALA A 116 -14.74 14.31 11.25
CA ALA A 116 -13.50 13.56 11.30
C ALA A 116 -13.09 13.06 9.91
N PHE A 117 -14.06 12.76 9.06
CA PHE A 117 -13.88 12.23 7.71
C PHE A 117 -14.62 13.11 6.67
N PRO A 118 -14.05 14.28 6.33
CA PRO A 118 -14.74 15.27 5.46
C PRO A 118 -15.08 14.76 4.06
N PHE A 119 -14.37 13.75 3.55
CA PHE A 119 -14.63 13.13 2.25
C PHE A 119 -16.02 12.50 2.16
N LEU A 120 -16.63 12.07 3.28
CA LEU A 120 -17.99 11.52 3.32
C LEU A 120 -19.02 12.47 2.70
N ALA A 121 -18.86 13.78 2.89
CA ALA A 121 -19.74 14.78 2.29
C ALA A 121 -19.71 14.78 0.75
N SER A 122 -18.57 14.40 0.14
CA SER A 122 -18.43 14.32 -1.31
C SER A 122 -19.12 13.10 -1.93
N MET A 123 -19.46 12.10 -1.12
CA MET A 123 -20.13 10.86 -1.54
C MET A 123 -21.66 10.98 -1.52
N LYS A 124 -22.20 12.19 -1.26
CA LYS A 124 -23.65 12.42 -1.24
C LYS A 124 -24.31 12.04 -2.56
N GLY A 125 -25.34 11.19 -2.48
CA GLY A 125 -26.08 10.67 -3.63
C GLY A 125 -25.52 9.39 -4.22
N GLU A 126 -24.33 8.96 -3.76
CA GLU A 126 -23.72 7.69 -4.14
C GLU A 126 -24.25 6.53 -3.26
N THR A 127 -23.96 5.30 -3.63
CA THR A 127 -24.19 4.12 -2.81
C THR A 127 -22.91 3.82 -2.03
N LEU A 128 -22.87 4.25 -0.76
CA LEU A 128 -21.74 4.04 0.13
C LEU A 128 -21.69 2.58 0.61
N ILE A 129 -20.50 1.99 0.62
CA ILE A 129 -20.22 0.65 1.13
C ILE A 129 -19.32 0.78 2.37
N THR A 130 -19.77 0.28 3.51
CA THR A 130 -19.03 0.21 4.77
C THR A 130 -19.04 -1.21 5.32
N THR A 131 -18.36 -1.46 6.44
CA THR A 131 -18.61 -2.65 7.26
C THR A 131 -19.69 -2.38 8.33
N ASP A 132 -20.01 -3.41 9.09
CA ASP A 132 -20.85 -3.27 10.30
C ASP A 132 -20.08 -2.68 11.49
N GLY A 133 -18.78 -2.46 11.37
CA GLY A 133 -17.90 -1.86 12.37
C GLY A 133 -17.11 -2.86 13.21
N THR A 134 -17.23 -4.17 12.95
CA THR A 134 -16.47 -5.22 13.66
C THR A 134 -15.13 -5.52 13.00
N THR A 135 -15.01 -5.29 11.68
CA THR A 135 -13.83 -5.58 10.86
C THR A 135 -13.47 -4.37 9.99
N LEU A 136 -12.32 -4.42 9.31
CA LEU A 136 -12.10 -3.62 8.10
C LEU A 136 -13.06 -4.06 6.99
N LEU A 137 -13.15 -3.30 5.87
CA LEU A 137 -13.91 -3.70 4.70
C LEU A 137 -13.10 -4.62 3.77
N GLY A 138 -11.82 -4.35 3.61
CA GLY A 138 -10.94 -4.99 2.63
C GLY A 138 -11.14 -4.44 1.22
N ALA A 139 -11.57 -3.19 1.08
CA ALA A 139 -11.55 -2.48 -0.19
C ALA A 139 -10.10 -2.26 -0.65
N ASP A 140 -9.20 -2.11 0.26
CA ASP A 140 -7.77 -2.21 0.10
C ASP A 140 -7.34 -3.69 0.22
N ASP A 141 -6.99 -4.42 -0.88
CA ASP A 141 -7.15 -3.93 -2.27
C ASP A 141 -8.06 -4.86 -3.10
N LYS A 142 -9.03 -5.49 -2.45
CA LYS A 142 -10.03 -6.30 -3.18
C LYS A 142 -10.93 -5.46 -4.07
N ALA A 143 -10.93 -4.11 -3.91
CA ALA A 143 -11.58 -3.22 -4.88
C ALA A 143 -10.82 -3.21 -6.21
N GLY A 144 -9.50 -3.03 -6.18
CA GLY A 144 -8.67 -3.11 -7.36
C GLY A 144 -8.75 -4.47 -8.05
N VAL A 145 -8.71 -5.56 -7.27
CA VAL A 145 -8.97 -6.91 -7.80
C VAL A 145 -10.32 -6.97 -8.54
N ALA A 146 -11.39 -6.48 -7.93
CA ALA A 146 -12.74 -6.50 -8.51
C ALA A 146 -12.86 -5.63 -9.76
N GLU A 147 -12.18 -4.50 -9.80
CA GLU A 147 -12.14 -3.56 -10.93
C GLU A 147 -11.39 -4.14 -12.12
N ILE A 148 -10.22 -4.74 -11.89
CA ILE A 148 -9.46 -5.45 -12.92
C ILE A 148 -10.28 -6.60 -13.50
N MET A 149 -10.88 -7.44 -12.66
CA MET A 149 -11.71 -8.56 -13.09
C MET A 149 -12.92 -8.10 -13.90
N THR A 150 -13.52 -6.97 -13.53
CA THR A 150 -14.66 -6.39 -14.26
C THR A 150 -14.24 -5.77 -15.61
N ALA A 151 -13.06 -5.14 -15.64
CA ALA A 151 -12.49 -4.63 -16.89
C ALA A 151 -12.17 -5.78 -17.86
N VAL A 152 -11.53 -6.85 -17.38
CA VAL A 152 -11.22 -8.07 -18.16
C VAL A 152 -12.50 -8.70 -18.73
N GLU A 153 -13.53 -8.91 -17.91
CA GLU A 153 -14.83 -9.40 -18.37
C GLU A 153 -15.42 -8.52 -19.45
N THR A 154 -15.34 -7.21 -19.28
CA THR A 154 -15.90 -6.23 -20.23
C THR A 154 -15.17 -6.25 -21.55
N VAL A 155 -13.84 -6.29 -21.54
CA VAL A 155 -13.00 -6.39 -22.75
C VAL A 155 -13.34 -7.64 -23.54
N ILE A 156 -13.45 -8.79 -22.88
CA ILE A 156 -13.77 -10.07 -23.52
C ILE A 156 -15.21 -10.05 -24.09
N ARG A 157 -16.19 -9.68 -23.27
CA ARG A 157 -17.60 -9.68 -23.66
C ARG A 157 -17.90 -8.74 -24.83
N GLU A 158 -17.25 -7.58 -24.85
CA GLU A 158 -17.49 -6.56 -25.87
C GLU A 158 -16.56 -6.69 -27.07
N GLY A 159 -15.55 -7.56 -27.01
CA GLY A 159 -14.56 -7.74 -28.06
C GLY A 159 -13.74 -6.46 -28.32
N ARG A 160 -13.39 -5.73 -27.25
CA ARG A 160 -12.64 -4.47 -27.38
C ARG A 160 -11.23 -4.73 -27.89
N PRO A 161 -10.69 -3.93 -28.82
CA PRO A 161 -9.31 -4.05 -29.25
C PRO A 161 -8.33 -3.83 -28.07
N HIS A 162 -7.30 -4.68 -27.97
CA HIS A 162 -6.24 -4.55 -26.97
C HIS A 162 -4.95 -5.25 -27.41
N GLY A 163 -3.80 -4.76 -26.97
CA GLY A 163 -2.52 -5.48 -26.97
C GLY A 163 -2.58 -6.68 -26.02
N LYS A 164 -1.47 -7.38 -25.81
CA LYS A 164 -1.43 -8.42 -24.78
C LYS A 164 -1.78 -7.78 -23.42
N LEU A 165 -2.76 -8.34 -22.70
CA LEU A 165 -3.06 -7.98 -21.31
C LEU A 165 -2.51 -9.05 -20.38
N CYS A 166 -1.75 -8.64 -19.36
CA CYS A 166 -1.23 -9.51 -18.31
C CYS A 166 -1.95 -9.14 -17.01
N ILE A 167 -2.48 -10.12 -16.31
CA ILE A 167 -3.25 -9.96 -15.08
C ILE A 167 -2.43 -10.60 -13.97
N GLY A 168 -2.16 -9.87 -12.90
CA GLY A 168 -1.43 -10.35 -11.73
C GLY A 168 -2.15 -9.98 -10.45
N PHE A 169 -2.25 -10.94 -9.50
CA PHE A 169 -2.69 -10.61 -8.14
C PHE A 169 -1.64 -11.11 -7.15
N THR A 170 -1.26 -10.25 -6.23
CA THR A 170 -0.18 -10.48 -5.27
C THR A 170 -0.71 -10.85 -3.88
N PRO A 171 -0.02 -11.70 -3.12
CA PRO A 171 -0.21 -11.87 -1.68
C PRO A 171 0.64 -10.84 -0.91
N ASP A 172 0.50 -10.73 0.40
CA ASP A 172 1.46 -10.12 1.35
C ASP A 172 1.89 -8.67 1.08
N GLU A 173 1.12 -7.88 0.30
CA GLU A 173 1.43 -6.47 0.07
C GLU A 173 1.43 -5.69 1.39
N GLU A 174 0.45 -5.92 2.23
CA GLU A 174 0.18 -5.22 3.49
C GLU A 174 1.28 -5.39 4.56
N ILE A 175 2.15 -6.37 4.36
CA ILE A 175 3.36 -6.56 5.18
C ILE A 175 4.65 -6.17 4.43
N GLY A 176 4.51 -5.63 3.19
CA GLY A 176 5.60 -5.12 2.37
C GLY A 176 6.38 -6.18 1.62
N GLU A 177 5.85 -7.38 1.43
CA GLU A 177 6.48 -8.53 0.76
C GLU A 177 5.80 -8.90 -0.57
N GLY A 178 4.73 -8.18 -0.97
CA GLY A 178 3.86 -8.54 -2.09
C GLY A 178 4.57 -8.71 -3.43
N ALA A 179 5.57 -7.92 -3.76
CA ALA A 179 6.29 -8.02 -5.03
C ALA A 179 7.61 -8.80 -4.96
N ASP A 180 7.97 -9.38 -3.80
CA ASP A 180 9.31 -9.94 -3.57
C ASP A 180 9.61 -11.16 -4.45
N LEU A 181 8.63 -12.03 -4.66
CA LEU A 181 8.75 -13.24 -5.47
C LEU A 181 7.95 -13.18 -6.78
N PHE A 182 7.46 -12.00 -7.17
CA PHE A 182 6.68 -11.83 -8.39
C PHE A 182 7.52 -12.16 -9.64
N ASP A 183 7.06 -13.12 -10.45
CA ASP A 183 7.74 -13.56 -11.68
C ASP A 183 7.54 -12.55 -12.83
N ILE A 184 8.29 -11.44 -12.79
CA ILE A 184 8.24 -10.40 -13.84
C ILE A 184 8.49 -10.96 -15.25
N PRO A 185 9.53 -11.81 -15.49
CA PRO A 185 9.72 -12.40 -16.80
C PRO A 185 8.55 -13.27 -17.27
N GLY A 186 7.99 -14.11 -16.38
CA GLY A 186 6.85 -14.98 -16.69
C GLY A 186 5.54 -14.19 -16.83
N PHE A 187 5.37 -13.09 -16.14
CA PHE A 187 4.25 -12.15 -16.31
C PHE A 187 4.24 -11.54 -17.70
N GLY A 188 5.41 -11.13 -18.19
CA GLY A 188 5.62 -10.78 -19.59
C GLY A 188 4.90 -9.52 -20.05
N ALA A 189 4.71 -8.54 -19.18
CA ALA A 189 4.27 -7.19 -19.50
C ALA A 189 5.47 -6.26 -19.77
N ASP A 190 5.32 -5.29 -20.66
CA ASP A 190 6.32 -4.24 -20.89
C ASP A 190 6.32 -3.19 -19.79
N PHE A 191 5.15 -2.94 -19.22
CA PHE A 191 4.88 -2.07 -18.07
C PHE A 191 3.52 -2.44 -17.47
N ALA A 192 3.24 -1.95 -16.28
CA ALA A 192 1.99 -2.26 -15.59
C ALA A 192 1.41 -1.04 -14.86
N TYR A 193 0.20 -1.19 -14.34
CA TYR A 193 -0.38 -0.37 -13.29
C TYR A 193 -0.82 -1.28 -12.14
N THR A 194 -0.53 -0.88 -10.91
CA THR A 194 -1.27 -1.38 -9.76
C THR A 194 -2.56 -0.58 -9.62
N VAL A 195 -3.67 -1.25 -9.34
CA VAL A 195 -4.96 -0.61 -9.03
C VAL A 195 -5.13 -0.75 -7.52
N ASP A 196 -4.45 0.12 -6.77
CA ASP A 196 -4.16 -0.01 -5.34
C ASP A 196 -3.94 1.37 -4.68
N GLY A 197 -4.54 2.42 -5.24
CA GLY A 197 -4.42 3.79 -4.72
C GLY A 197 -5.68 4.27 -3.99
N GLY A 198 -5.72 5.56 -3.71
CA GLY A 198 -6.80 6.22 -2.97
C GLY A 198 -8.07 6.46 -3.79
N ASP A 199 -8.51 7.74 -3.85
CA ASP A 199 -9.76 8.13 -4.54
C ASP A 199 -9.71 7.87 -6.05
N ALA A 200 -10.90 7.80 -6.65
CA ALA A 200 -11.11 7.51 -8.08
C ALA A 200 -10.50 8.54 -9.00
N GLY A 201 -9.47 8.83 -9.29
CA GLY A 201 -8.78 9.84 -10.10
C GLY A 201 -7.37 10.08 -9.62
N ASP A 202 -6.99 9.40 -8.54
CA ASP A 202 -5.65 9.45 -8.02
C ASP A 202 -4.68 8.69 -8.94
N ILE A 203 -3.53 9.30 -9.17
CA ILE A 203 -2.40 8.74 -9.91
C ILE A 203 -1.18 8.88 -9.02
N GLU A 204 -0.58 7.77 -8.66
CA GLU A 204 0.52 7.72 -7.72
C GLU A 204 1.75 7.11 -8.41
N TYR A 205 2.81 7.90 -8.53
CA TYR A 205 4.05 7.49 -9.21
C TYR A 205 5.30 7.94 -8.46
N GLU A 206 5.11 8.38 -7.24
CA GLU A 206 6.18 8.63 -6.27
C GLU A 206 5.72 8.21 -4.87
N ASN A 207 6.63 7.61 -4.13
CA ASN A 207 6.43 7.13 -2.79
C ASN A 207 7.62 7.50 -1.90
N PHE A 208 7.55 7.23 -0.60
CA PHE A 208 8.72 7.44 0.25
C PHE A 208 9.90 6.54 -0.13
N ASN A 209 11.13 7.05 0.06
CA ASN A 209 12.26 6.20 0.40
C ASN A 209 12.19 5.89 1.89
N ALA A 210 12.55 4.67 2.28
CA ALA A 210 12.35 4.16 3.62
C ALA A 210 13.59 3.49 4.17
N ALA A 211 13.81 3.65 5.46
CA ALA A 211 14.76 2.89 6.25
C ALA A 211 14.20 2.62 7.65
N ALA A 212 14.65 1.54 8.25
CA ALA A 212 14.47 1.25 9.67
C ALA A 212 15.79 1.50 10.41
N ALA A 213 15.72 2.01 11.64
CA ALA A 213 16.89 2.22 12.46
C ALA A 213 16.67 1.65 13.88
N THR A 214 17.63 0.91 14.37
CA THR A 214 17.69 0.45 15.76
C THR A 214 18.83 1.16 16.45
N VAL A 215 18.50 1.85 17.54
CA VAL A 215 19.50 2.48 18.41
C VAL A 215 19.60 1.65 19.69
N THR A 216 20.76 1.08 19.95
CA THR A 216 21.05 0.32 21.19
C THR A 216 21.96 1.15 22.06
N ILE A 217 21.57 1.31 23.33
CA ILE A 217 22.33 2.05 24.32
C ILE A 217 22.83 1.06 25.40
N HIS A 218 24.14 1.10 25.68
CA HIS A 218 24.80 0.32 26.69
C HIS A 218 25.13 1.19 27.89
N GLY A 219 24.45 0.96 28.99
CA GLY A 219 24.65 1.66 30.24
C GLY A 219 25.64 0.95 31.19
N PHE A 220 25.99 1.63 32.26
CA PHE A 220 26.80 1.09 33.33
C PHE A 220 26.13 1.37 34.67
N SER A 221 25.64 0.32 35.33
CA SER A 221 24.90 0.41 36.57
C SER A 221 25.82 0.29 37.81
N VAL A 222 25.62 1.17 38.76
CA VAL A 222 26.21 1.11 40.12
C VAL A 222 25.15 1.50 41.12
N HIS A 223 25.44 1.34 42.43
CA HIS A 223 24.52 1.77 43.49
C HIS A 223 24.20 3.28 43.35
N PRO A 224 22.93 3.70 43.32
CA PRO A 224 22.56 5.11 43.04
C PRO A 224 23.20 6.12 44.00
N GLY A 225 23.40 5.75 45.27
CA GLY A 225 24.04 6.60 46.26
C GLY A 225 25.53 6.91 46.01
N SER A 226 26.19 6.14 45.12
CA SER A 226 27.60 6.31 44.73
C SER A 226 27.79 6.45 43.22
N ALA A 227 26.75 6.83 42.54
CA ALA A 227 26.69 6.84 41.06
C ALA A 227 27.37 8.07 40.40
N LYS A 228 27.75 9.08 41.20
CA LYS A 228 28.33 10.30 40.64
C LYS A 228 29.59 9.98 39.82
N ASP A 229 29.64 10.49 38.62
CA ASP A 229 30.76 10.38 37.65
C ASP A 229 31.12 8.92 37.28
N THR A 230 30.20 7.95 37.57
CA THR A 230 30.43 6.52 37.32
C THR A 230 29.28 5.87 36.56
N MET A 231 28.01 6.13 36.94
CA MET A 231 26.85 5.51 36.32
C MET A 231 26.59 6.11 34.95
N ILE A 232 26.33 5.25 33.99
CA ILE A 232 25.72 5.61 32.68
C ILE A 232 24.34 4.96 32.65
N ASN A 233 23.30 5.77 32.81
CA ASN A 233 21.92 5.25 32.78
C ASN A 233 21.45 5.22 31.33
N ALA A 234 21.30 4.00 30.77
CA ALA A 234 20.93 3.81 29.37
C ALA A 234 19.58 4.45 29.02
N SER A 235 18.58 4.40 29.91
CA SER A 235 17.29 5.06 29.69
C SER A 235 17.42 6.57 29.58
N ASN A 236 18.29 7.21 30.37
CA ASN A 236 18.53 8.65 30.27
C ASN A 236 19.21 9.02 28.94
N VAL A 237 20.19 8.21 28.50
CA VAL A 237 20.89 8.43 27.23
C VAL A 237 19.93 8.22 26.06
N ALA A 238 19.00 7.24 26.15
CA ALA A 238 17.96 7.03 25.14
C ALA A 238 17.03 8.25 24.98
N MET A 239 16.61 8.86 26.09
CA MET A 239 15.81 10.09 26.06
C MET A 239 16.61 11.25 25.48
N GLU A 240 17.91 11.36 25.77
CA GLU A 240 18.78 12.39 25.22
C GLU A 240 18.96 12.19 23.70
N PHE A 241 19.17 10.95 23.24
CA PHE A 241 19.22 10.65 21.81
C PHE A 241 17.93 11.07 21.09
N HIS A 242 16.77 10.63 21.60
CA HIS A 242 15.48 11.01 21.03
C HIS A 242 15.24 12.50 21.06
N GLY A 243 15.63 13.17 22.15
CA GLY A 243 15.49 14.61 22.30
C GLY A 243 16.38 15.46 21.37
N ALA A 244 17.45 14.88 20.81
CA ALA A 244 18.31 15.52 19.83
C ALA A 244 17.76 15.50 18.41
N LEU A 245 16.76 14.63 18.12
CA LEU A 245 16.08 14.59 16.82
C LEU A 245 15.11 15.78 16.65
N PRO A 246 14.92 16.26 15.42
CA PRO A 246 14.03 17.41 15.15
C PRO A 246 12.59 17.13 15.56
N VAL A 247 12.04 17.88 16.50
CA VAL A 247 10.67 17.70 17.04
C VAL A 247 9.60 17.83 15.97
N MET A 248 9.82 18.71 14.95
CA MET A 248 8.85 18.94 13.86
C MET A 248 9.01 17.96 12.68
N ALA A 249 9.92 17.01 12.77
CA ALA A 249 10.08 15.96 11.76
C ALA A 249 9.52 14.61 12.27
N ARG A 250 8.25 14.62 12.64
CA ARG A 250 7.48 13.44 13.13
C ARG A 250 6.22 13.23 12.28
N PRO A 251 5.65 12.03 12.22
CA PRO A 251 4.39 11.81 11.47
C PRO A 251 3.29 12.80 11.85
N GLU A 252 3.17 13.13 13.15
CA GLU A 252 2.13 14.00 13.70
C GLU A 252 2.27 15.47 13.27
N THR A 253 3.41 15.85 12.68
CA THR A 253 3.74 17.23 12.32
C THR A 253 4.13 17.39 10.85
N THR A 254 3.99 16.35 10.03
CA THR A 254 4.41 16.33 8.63
C THR A 254 3.28 15.91 7.70
N GLU A 255 3.26 16.48 6.49
CA GLU A 255 2.28 16.19 5.45
C GLU A 255 2.91 16.16 4.05
N GLY A 256 2.17 15.71 3.05
CA GLY A 256 2.60 15.67 1.65
C GLY A 256 3.96 14.97 1.51
N ARG A 257 4.93 15.67 0.91
CA ARG A 257 6.30 15.12 0.69
C ARG A 257 7.26 15.31 1.85
N GLN A 258 6.80 15.82 2.99
CA GLN A 258 7.66 16.02 4.16
C GLN A 258 7.99 14.66 4.80
N GLY A 259 9.28 14.40 4.97
CA GLY A 259 9.77 13.19 5.62
C GLY A 259 9.84 13.31 7.14
N PHE A 260 10.04 12.17 7.82
CA PHE A 260 10.01 12.11 9.28
C PHE A 260 10.96 11.05 9.87
N TYR A 261 11.18 11.16 11.18
CA TYR A 261 11.66 10.13 12.09
C TYR A 261 10.48 9.70 12.96
N HIS A 262 10.10 8.44 12.92
CA HIS A 262 9.03 7.92 13.77
C HIS A 262 9.57 6.91 14.76
N LEU A 263 9.52 7.23 16.05
CA LEU A 263 9.85 6.29 17.14
C LEU A 263 8.69 5.31 17.28
N CYS A 264 8.90 4.06 16.87
CA CYS A 264 7.89 3.00 16.95
C CYS A 264 7.94 2.25 18.27
N GLN A 265 9.16 2.07 18.83
CA GLN A 265 9.38 1.26 20.01
C GLN A 265 10.45 1.87 20.90
N MET A 266 10.25 1.78 22.22
CA MET A 266 11.21 2.19 23.21
C MET A 266 11.17 1.24 24.41
N TYR A 267 12.30 0.60 24.70
CA TYR A 267 12.49 -0.25 25.88
C TYR A 267 13.74 0.21 26.61
N GLY A 268 13.79 0.07 27.95
CA GLY A 268 15.03 0.34 28.63
C GLY A 268 14.99 0.27 30.16
N ASP A 269 16.18 0.03 30.69
CA ASP A 269 16.50 0.16 32.11
C ASP A 269 17.82 0.94 32.29
N VAL A 270 18.49 0.80 33.41
CA VAL A 270 19.77 1.46 33.71
C VAL A 270 20.91 0.91 32.84
N THR A 271 20.84 -0.39 32.47
CA THR A 271 21.94 -1.12 31.83
C THR A 271 21.83 -1.17 30.33
N THR A 272 20.61 -1.22 29.80
CA THR A 272 20.38 -1.31 28.36
C THR A 272 19.11 -0.57 27.98
N ALA A 273 19.14 0.14 26.86
CA ALA A 273 17.93 0.67 26.24
C ALA A 273 17.97 0.44 24.73
N LYS A 274 16.79 0.30 24.10
CA LYS A 274 16.62 0.19 22.65
C LYS A 274 15.53 1.12 22.17
N LEU A 275 15.80 1.80 21.05
CA LEU A 275 14.85 2.64 20.34
C LEU A 275 14.71 2.10 18.91
N GLY A 276 13.48 1.83 18.48
CA GLY A 276 13.18 1.43 17.12
C GLY A 276 12.54 2.60 16.34
N TYR A 277 13.13 2.94 15.21
CA TYR A 277 12.66 4.03 14.34
C TYR A 277 12.35 3.54 12.94
N ILE A 278 11.39 4.17 12.29
CA ILE A 278 11.28 4.20 10.85
C ILE A 278 11.59 5.62 10.33
N LEU A 279 12.36 5.68 9.25
CA LEU A 279 12.78 6.91 8.59
C LEU A 279 12.13 6.96 7.22
N ARG A 280 11.55 8.10 6.86
CA ARG A 280 10.87 8.30 5.58
C ARG A 280 11.24 9.65 4.99
N ASP A 281 11.46 9.69 3.69
CA ASP A 281 11.50 10.91 2.89
C ASP A 281 11.30 10.61 1.40
N HIS A 282 10.56 11.46 0.67
CA HIS A 282 10.44 11.33 -0.79
C HIS A 282 11.77 11.62 -1.52
N ASP A 283 12.60 12.47 -0.94
CA ASP A 283 13.92 12.80 -1.48
C ASP A 283 14.99 11.87 -0.87
N ALA A 284 15.69 11.13 -1.73
CA ALA A 284 16.72 10.18 -1.30
C ALA A 284 17.89 10.86 -0.56
N ALA A 285 18.27 12.10 -0.96
CA ALA A 285 19.34 12.83 -0.27
C ALA A 285 18.90 13.29 1.12
N LYS A 286 17.62 13.66 1.30
CA LYS A 286 17.06 13.98 2.62
C LYS A 286 16.91 12.75 3.50
N LEU A 287 16.58 11.58 2.93
CA LEU A 287 16.61 10.33 3.69
C LEU A 287 18.04 10.01 4.15
N GLN A 288 19.03 10.16 3.26
CA GLN A 288 20.43 9.97 3.63
C GLN A 288 20.85 10.94 4.75
N PHE A 289 20.50 12.21 4.63
CA PHE A 289 20.74 13.19 5.71
C PHE A 289 20.12 12.76 7.05
N LYS A 290 18.92 12.15 7.03
CA LYS A 290 18.30 11.64 8.26
C LYS A 290 19.11 10.50 8.88
N LYS A 291 19.64 9.61 8.06
CA LYS A 291 20.51 8.50 8.52
C LYS A 291 21.81 9.03 9.12
N ASP A 292 22.46 9.97 8.42
CA ASP A 292 23.71 10.61 8.86
C ASP A 292 23.51 11.34 10.18
N ASN A 293 22.40 12.08 10.32
CA ASN A 293 22.07 12.80 11.56
C ASN A 293 21.90 11.86 12.75
N MET A 294 21.33 10.66 12.56
CA MET A 294 21.25 9.66 13.66
C MET A 294 22.64 9.17 14.07
N GLN A 295 23.55 8.98 13.12
CA GLN A 295 24.91 8.58 13.39
C GLN A 295 25.68 9.71 14.10
N ASP A 296 25.53 10.95 13.66
CA ASP A 296 26.16 12.12 14.27
C ASP A 296 25.74 12.29 15.73
N ILE A 297 24.46 12.05 16.04
CA ILE A 297 23.95 12.06 17.43
C ILE A 297 24.59 10.94 18.26
N ALA A 298 24.70 9.73 17.70
CA ALA A 298 25.36 8.62 18.36
C ALA A 298 26.84 8.93 18.65
N ASP A 299 27.56 9.49 17.68
CA ASP A 299 28.96 9.85 17.81
C ASP A 299 29.17 10.94 18.88
N TYR A 300 28.28 11.94 18.90
CA TYR A 300 28.27 12.96 19.96
C TYR A 300 28.08 12.35 21.35
N LEU A 301 27.10 11.46 21.51
CA LEU A 301 26.82 10.80 22.80
C LEU A 301 27.93 9.82 23.19
N ASN A 302 28.56 9.14 22.25
CA ASN A 302 29.74 8.33 22.49
C ASN A 302 30.94 9.18 22.94
N GLY A 303 31.09 10.38 22.40
CA GLY A 303 32.08 11.36 22.89
C GLY A 303 31.82 11.80 24.32
N LYS A 304 30.54 11.91 24.71
CA LYS A 304 30.13 12.36 26.05
C LYS A 304 30.19 11.23 27.13
N TYR A 305 29.74 10.03 26.77
CA TYR A 305 29.54 8.95 27.73
C TYR A 305 30.59 7.83 27.61
N GLY A 306 31.38 7.81 26.58
CA GLY A 306 32.36 6.78 26.27
C GLY A 306 32.03 6.01 25.00
N ALA A 307 33.07 5.59 24.27
CA ALA A 307 32.93 4.84 23.02
C ALA A 307 32.13 3.55 23.22
N GLY A 308 31.21 3.24 22.32
CA GLY A 308 30.36 2.05 22.35
C GLY A 308 29.15 2.18 23.29
N THR A 309 28.88 3.37 23.88
CA THR A 309 27.67 3.59 24.68
C THR A 309 26.42 3.60 23.78
N VAL A 310 26.50 4.15 22.57
CA VAL A 310 25.39 4.22 21.61
C VAL A 310 25.80 3.56 20.30
N GLU A 311 25.02 2.60 19.86
CA GLU A 311 25.15 1.93 18.58
C GLU A 311 23.91 2.18 17.73
N VAL A 312 24.09 2.49 16.45
CA VAL A 312 23.00 2.71 15.49
C VAL A 312 23.13 1.73 14.33
N GLU A 313 22.13 0.92 14.14
CA GLU A 313 21.99 0.02 12.98
C GLU A 313 20.88 0.55 12.08
N ILE A 314 21.18 0.79 10.80
CA ILE A 314 20.22 1.29 9.82
C ILE A 314 20.13 0.33 8.65
N LYS A 315 18.89 -0.04 8.28
CA LYS A 315 18.59 -0.89 7.12
C LYS A 315 17.64 -0.17 6.18
N ASP A 316 17.98 -0.09 4.91
CA ASP A 316 17.07 0.40 3.87
C ASP A 316 15.97 -0.62 3.65
N SER A 317 14.73 -0.14 3.43
CA SER A 317 13.55 -0.98 3.16
C SER A 317 13.16 -0.88 1.69
N TYR A 318 12.55 0.22 1.28
CA TYR A 318 12.12 0.43 -0.09
C TYR A 318 12.53 1.82 -0.61
N ARG A 319 12.37 2.04 -1.91
CA ARG A 319 12.80 3.26 -2.60
C ARG A 319 11.66 3.91 -3.35
N ASN A 320 11.74 5.23 -3.54
CA ASN A 320 10.82 5.98 -4.38
C ASN A 320 10.87 5.49 -5.83
N MET A 321 9.72 5.10 -6.39
CA MET A 321 9.61 4.60 -7.76
C MET A 321 9.79 5.69 -8.83
N LEU A 322 9.73 6.97 -8.48
CA LEU A 322 9.78 8.09 -9.43
C LEU A 322 10.95 8.01 -10.41
N GLU A 323 12.14 7.57 -9.97
CA GLU A 323 13.30 7.42 -10.85
C GLU A 323 13.07 6.38 -11.95
N LYS A 324 12.30 5.34 -11.66
CA LYS A 324 11.96 4.27 -12.59
C LYS A 324 10.79 4.61 -13.50
N ILE A 325 9.86 5.45 -13.02
CA ILE A 325 8.72 5.91 -13.79
C ILE A 325 9.08 7.04 -14.76
N LYS A 326 10.01 7.93 -14.41
CA LYS A 326 10.42 9.05 -15.27
C LYS A 326 10.76 8.68 -16.73
N PRO A 327 11.53 7.61 -17.02
CA PRO A 327 11.79 7.19 -18.40
C PRO A 327 10.56 6.69 -19.14
N HIS A 328 9.50 6.32 -18.42
CA HIS A 328 8.24 5.76 -18.91
C HIS A 328 7.06 6.70 -18.63
N PHE A 329 7.28 8.01 -18.70
CA PHE A 329 6.27 9.01 -18.27
C PHE A 329 4.99 8.99 -19.09
N HIS A 330 5.00 8.31 -20.26
CA HIS A 330 3.78 8.02 -21.03
C HIS A 330 2.72 7.28 -20.19
N LEU A 331 3.12 6.49 -19.15
CA LEU A 331 2.19 5.83 -18.23
C LEU A 331 1.32 6.87 -17.51
N ILE A 332 1.96 7.90 -17.00
CA ILE A 332 1.26 8.98 -16.28
C ILE A 332 0.40 9.82 -17.21
N GLU A 333 0.89 10.11 -18.42
CA GLU A 333 0.11 10.86 -19.43
C GLU A 333 -1.11 10.07 -19.90
N THR A 334 -0.96 8.74 -20.05
CA THR A 334 -2.08 7.84 -20.43
C THR A 334 -3.09 7.76 -19.28
N ALA A 335 -2.63 7.60 -18.03
CA ALA A 335 -3.51 7.59 -16.86
C ALA A 335 -4.30 8.91 -16.73
N ARG A 336 -3.64 10.08 -16.89
CA ARG A 336 -4.30 11.40 -16.90
C ARG A 336 -5.40 11.49 -17.96
N LYS A 337 -5.15 10.97 -19.17
CA LYS A 337 -6.16 10.92 -20.22
C LYS A 337 -7.33 10.01 -19.85
N ALA A 338 -7.03 8.82 -19.36
CA ALA A 338 -8.03 7.82 -18.97
C ALA A 338 -8.95 8.34 -17.86
N VAL A 339 -8.40 9.01 -16.86
CA VAL A 339 -9.15 9.66 -15.77
C VAL A 339 -10.10 10.73 -16.33
N ARG A 340 -9.62 11.62 -17.23
CA ARG A 340 -10.48 12.62 -17.87
C ARG A 340 -11.58 12.00 -18.75
N MET A 341 -11.28 10.92 -19.45
CA MET A 341 -12.28 10.19 -20.25
C MET A 341 -13.38 9.58 -19.35
N ALA A 342 -13.06 9.20 -18.13
CA ALA A 342 -14.03 8.76 -17.13
C ALA A 342 -14.80 9.92 -16.46
N GLY A 343 -14.56 11.16 -16.87
CA GLY A 343 -15.26 12.35 -16.39
C GLY A 343 -14.74 12.89 -15.06
N LEU A 344 -13.51 12.52 -14.68
CA LEU A 344 -12.83 12.99 -13.47
C LEU A 344 -11.63 13.88 -13.81
N GLU A 345 -11.16 14.66 -12.83
CA GLU A 345 -9.89 15.36 -12.94
C GLU A 345 -8.80 14.50 -12.29
N PRO A 346 -7.65 14.27 -12.96
CA PRO A 346 -6.56 13.50 -12.38
C PRO A 346 -5.89 14.26 -11.24
N VAL A 347 -5.67 13.56 -10.14
CA VAL A 347 -4.96 14.07 -8.96
C VAL A 347 -3.68 13.27 -8.79
N GLU A 348 -2.53 13.96 -8.70
CA GLU A 348 -1.24 13.30 -8.48
C GLU A 348 -0.92 13.30 -6.99
N VAL A 349 -0.94 12.12 -6.38
CA VAL A 349 -0.78 11.93 -4.95
C VAL A 349 0.58 11.30 -4.64
N PRO A 350 1.43 11.93 -3.80
CA PRO A 350 2.64 11.27 -3.32
C PRO A 350 2.29 10.28 -2.20
N VAL A 351 2.59 9.01 -2.41
CA VAL A 351 2.34 7.95 -1.42
C VAL A 351 3.25 8.13 -0.20
N ARG A 352 2.67 8.13 0.98
CA ARG A 352 3.43 8.24 2.24
C ARG A 352 3.78 6.87 2.85
N GLY A 353 3.90 5.86 2.02
CA GLY A 353 4.22 4.48 2.37
C GLY A 353 5.07 3.80 1.29
N GLY A 354 5.08 2.48 1.30
CA GLY A 354 5.52 1.60 0.23
C GLY A 354 4.34 1.17 -0.63
N THR A 355 4.58 0.43 -1.70
CA THR A 355 3.58 -0.21 -2.56
C THR A 355 4.27 -1.23 -3.45
N ASP A 356 3.56 -2.26 -3.85
CA ASP A 356 4.04 -3.26 -4.83
C ASP A 356 4.55 -2.59 -6.11
N GLY A 357 3.86 -1.56 -6.59
CA GLY A 357 4.27 -0.79 -7.76
C GLY A 357 5.68 -0.22 -7.66
N ALA A 358 6.10 0.20 -6.46
CA ALA A 358 7.45 0.69 -6.23
C ALA A 358 8.49 -0.44 -6.35
N THR A 359 8.26 -1.58 -5.71
CA THR A 359 9.15 -2.75 -5.75
C THR A 359 9.23 -3.31 -7.17
N LEU A 360 8.10 -3.48 -7.86
CA LEU A 360 8.04 -3.91 -9.25
C LEU A 360 8.81 -2.97 -10.18
N SER A 361 8.66 -1.65 -9.98
CA SER A 361 9.38 -0.65 -10.78
C SER A 361 10.90 -0.76 -10.61
N TRP A 362 11.38 -0.98 -9.39
CA TRP A 362 12.80 -1.19 -9.13
C TRP A 362 13.30 -2.53 -9.66
N ASN A 363 12.47 -3.55 -9.71
CA ASN A 363 12.76 -4.87 -10.27
C ASN A 363 12.67 -4.93 -11.81
N GLY A 364 12.31 -3.80 -12.47
CA GLY A 364 12.36 -3.67 -13.93
C GLY A 364 11.02 -3.66 -14.64
N LEU A 365 9.90 -3.64 -13.91
CA LEU A 365 8.55 -3.47 -14.44
C LEU A 365 8.01 -2.09 -14.01
N PRO A 366 8.09 -1.03 -14.83
CA PRO A 366 7.55 0.27 -14.49
C PRO A 366 6.05 0.17 -14.18
N CYS A 367 5.66 0.52 -12.94
CA CYS A 367 4.33 0.24 -12.41
C CYS A 367 3.84 1.34 -11.46
N PRO A 368 3.22 2.43 -11.96
CA PRO A 368 2.55 3.41 -11.11
C PRO A 368 1.20 2.87 -10.60
N ASN A 369 0.67 3.47 -9.51
CA ASN A 369 -0.63 3.11 -8.96
C ASN A 369 -1.75 3.99 -9.53
N LEU A 370 -2.96 3.42 -9.56
CA LEU A 370 -4.25 4.07 -9.84
C LEU A 370 -5.15 3.94 -8.62
N GLY A 371 -5.98 4.95 -8.38
CA GLY A 371 -6.95 4.93 -7.30
C GLY A 371 -8.03 3.88 -7.47
N THR A 372 -8.52 3.32 -6.36
CA THR A 372 -9.60 2.33 -6.26
C THR A 372 -10.93 2.93 -5.80
N GLY A 373 -10.95 4.21 -5.46
CA GLY A 373 -12.12 4.88 -4.89
C GLY A 373 -12.40 4.52 -3.42
N GLY A 374 -11.42 3.94 -2.73
CA GLY A 374 -11.50 3.57 -1.32
C GLY A 374 -10.97 4.65 -0.37
N PHE A 375 -11.37 4.55 0.91
CA PHE A 375 -10.99 5.49 1.98
C PHE A 375 -10.88 4.81 3.33
N ASN A 376 -10.10 5.40 4.22
CA ASN A 376 -9.90 4.95 5.61
C ASN A 376 -9.41 3.51 5.72
N PHE A 377 -8.52 3.12 4.86
CA PHE A 377 -7.90 1.79 4.84
C PHE A 377 -7.35 1.37 6.21
N HIS A 378 -7.11 0.08 6.39
CA HIS A 378 -6.55 -0.55 7.60
C HIS A 378 -7.39 -0.36 8.88
N GLY A 379 -8.68 -0.06 8.74
CA GLY A 379 -9.53 0.17 9.90
C GLY A 379 -11.01 -0.10 9.71
N VAL A 380 -11.75 -0.18 10.81
CA VAL A 380 -13.20 -0.46 10.81
C VAL A 380 -14.06 0.65 10.19
N CYS A 381 -13.45 1.80 9.87
CA CYS A 381 -14.10 2.90 9.15
C CYS A 381 -13.77 2.92 7.65
N GLU A 382 -13.18 1.85 7.15
CA GLU A 382 -12.89 1.68 5.74
C GLU A 382 -14.18 1.68 4.91
N CYS A 383 -14.16 2.35 3.77
CA CYS A 383 -15.33 2.47 2.92
C CYS A 383 -14.97 2.80 1.48
N THR A 384 -15.90 2.52 0.57
CA THR A 384 -15.86 2.93 -0.84
C THR A 384 -17.28 3.22 -1.31
N THR A 385 -17.49 3.56 -2.58
CA THR A 385 -18.82 3.67 -3.18
C THR A 385 -18.91 2.89 -4.48
N VAL A 386 -20.13 2.46 -4.81
CA VAL A 386 -20.41 1.75 -6.07
C VAL A 386 -20.00 2.61 -7.27
N GLU A 387 -20.29 3.90 -7.24
CA GLU A 387 -20.07 4.84 -8.35
C GLU A 387 -18.58 5.11 -8.55
N ARG A 388 -17.77 5.17 -7.47
CA ARG A 388 -16.32 5.35 -7.57
C ARG A 388 -15.65 4.11 -8.14
N MET A 389 -16.01 2.92 -7.69
CA MET A 389 -15.54 1.66 -8.26
C MET A 389 -15.88 1.53 -9.76
N ASP A 390 -17.08 1.97 -10.18
CA ASP A 390 -17.42 2.01 -11.61
C ASP A 390 -16.49 2.96 -12.39
N ARG A 391 -16.15 4.13 -11.81
CA ARG A 391 -15.20 5.08 -12.42
C ARG A 391 -13.79 4.51 -12.51
N CYS A 392 -13.32 3.82 -11.49
CA CYS A 392 -12.01 3.15 -11.51
C CYS A 392 -11.97 2.04 -12.58
N THR A 393 -13.01 1.22 -12.66
CA THR A 393 -13.18 0.25 -13.76
C THR A 393 -13.14 0.92 -15.13
N GLU A 394 -13.83 2.06 -15.30
CA GLU A 394 -13.83 2.83 -16.54
C GLU A 394 -12.44 3.39 -16.86
N ILE A 395 -11.69 3.84 -15.87
CA ILE A 395 -10.29 4.30 -16.03
C ILE A 395 -9.41 3.17 -16.55
N VAL A 396 -9.49 1.98 -15.96
CA VAL A 396 -8.75 0.79 -16.42
C VAL A 396 -9.10 0.46 -17.87
N LEU A 397 -10.38 0.45 -18.24
CA LEU A 397 -10.85 0.23 -19.60
C LEU A 397 -10.34 1.29 -20.59
N ASN A 398 -10.30 2.55 -20.19
CA ASN A 398 -9.77 3.65 -21.00
C ASN A 398 -8.27 3.50 -21.22
N ILE A 399 -7.49 3.07 -20.20
CA ILE A 399 -6.06 2.79 -20.34
C ILE A 399 -5.84 1.68 -21.38
N ILE A 400 -6.57 0.57 -21.26
CA ILE A 400 -6.50 -0.55 -22.22
C ILE A 400 -6.76 -0.04 -23.64
N SER A 401 -7.82 0.77 -23.83
CA SER A 401 -8.19 1.31 -25.13
C SER A 401 -7.13 2.26 -25.70
N LEU A 402 -6.56 3.14 -24.88
CA LEU A 402 -5.51 4.09 -25.29
C LEU A 402 -4.23 3.40 -25.73
N TYR A 403 -3.88 2.25 -25.16
CA TYR A 403 -2.72 1.46 -25.60
C TYR A 403 -3.03 0.59 -26.83
N ALA A 404 -4.29 0.42 -27.20
CA ALA A 404 -4.68 -0.24 -28.44
C ALA A 404 -4.68 0.69 -29.66
N GLU A 405 -4.76 2.01 -29.46
CA GLU A 405 -4.68 3.04 -30.52
C GLU A 405 -3.25 3.14 -31.09
#